data_baec8bf62b6ec31d2cc836c51f36466b
#
_entry.id   baec8bf62b6ec31d2cc836c51f36466b
#
_cell.length_a   1.000
_cell.length_b   1.000
_cell.length_c   1.000
_cell.angle_alpha   90.00
_cell.angle_beta   90.00
_cell.angle_gamma   90.00
#
_symmetry.space_group_name_H-M   'P 1'
#
loop_
_entity.id
_entity.type
_entity.pdbx_description
1 polymer ?
#
loop_
_entity_poly.entity_id
_entity_poly.type
_entity_poly.pdbx_seq_one_letter_code
_entity_poly.pdbx_strand_id
1 'polypeptide(L)'
;MPDVEPFFDTNIVLYALSKDFQRKEQVAELLNDGCTLSTQVFVESANVMRRKFSCSIAEIESFHDALLDVCRLRRIESSTIRRALQVVGRYGYSLYDSLIIATALEADCERLYSEDMQHGQLIDKRLTIINPFR
;
A
#
# COMPACT_ATOMS: atom_id res chain seq x y z
N MET A 1 -6.99 15.19 17.16
CA MET A 1 -6.57 13.79 16.93
C MET A 1 -5.42 13.77 15.95
N PRO A 2 -4.34 13.08 16.26
CA PRO A 2 -3.27 12.94 15.28
C PRO A 2 -3.76 12.13 14.07
N ASP A 3 -3.32 12.50 12.90
CA ASP A 3 -3.64 11.76 11.68
C ASP A 3 -3.03 10.36 11.75
N VAL A 4 -3.78 9.38 11.24
CA VAL A 4 -3.25 8.03 11.06
C VAL A 4 -2.29 8.07 9.87
N GLU A 5 -1.18 7.34 9.97
CA GLU A 5 -0.20 7.24 8.90
C GLU A 5 -0.87 6.74 7.63
N PRO A 6 -0.50 7.27 6.46
CA PRO A 6 -1.12 6.91 5.20
C PRO A 6 -0.86 5.45 4.84
N PHE A 7 -1.79 4.87 4.09
CA PHE A 7 -1.63 3.52 3.54
C PHE A 7 -0.87 3.60 2.20
N PHE A 8 -0.01 2.62 1.94
CA PHE A 8 0.78 2.56 0.72
C PHE A 8 0.41 1.31 -0.07
N ASP A 9 0.00 1.50 -1.32
CA ASP A 9 -0.20 0.39 -2.25
C ASP A 9 1.15 -0.25 -2.60
N THR A 10 1.13 -1.50 -3.02
CA THR A 10 2.32 -2.27 -3.33
C THR A 10 3.21 -1.58 -4.37
N ASN A 11 2.62 -1.03 -5.43
CA ASN A 11 3.39 -0.37 -6.48
C ASN A 11 4.22 0.81 -5.96
N ILE A 12 3.72 1.52 -4.95
CA ILE A 12 4.46 2.64 -4.34
C ILE A 12 5.64 2.12 -3.53
N VAL A 13 5.39 1.11 -2.68
CA VAL A 13 6.44 0.52 -1.84
C VAL A 13 7.61 0.00 -2.69
N LEU A 14 7.30 -0.60 -3.84
CA LEU A 14 8.31 -1.18 -4.72
C LEU A 14 9.24 -0.15 -5.36
N TYR A 15 8.88 1.15 -5.35
CA TYR A 15 9.81 2.19 -5.79
C TYR A 15 11.06 2.29 -4.92
N ALA A 16 11.03 1.75 -3.71
CA ALA A 16 12.23 1.65 -2.87
C ALA A 16 13.34 0.81 -3.54
N LEU A 17 12.96 -0.05 -4.50
CA LEU A 17 13.89 -0.90 -5.27
C LEU A 17 14.14 -0.37 -6.68
N SER A 18 13.60 0.79 -7.02
CA SER A 18 13.63 1.34 -8.38
C SER A 18 15.00 1.92 -8.72
N LYS A 19 15.33 1.91 -10.02
CA LYS A 19 16.46 2.63 -10.58
C LYS A 19 16.15 4.10 -10.82
N ASP A 20 14.87 4.48 -10.76
CA ASP A 20 14.44 5.87 -10.80
C ASP A 20 14.75 6.51 -9.45
N PHE A 21 15.90 7.10 -9.33
CA PHE A 21 16.45 7.63 -8.08
C PHE A 21 15.53 8.69 -7.46
N GLN A 22 14.94 9.55 -8.28
CA GLN A 22 14.09 10.64 -7.82
C GLN A 22 12.82 10.12 -7.13
N ARG A 23 12.15 9.13 -7.75
CA ARG A 23 10.96 8.51 -7.17
C ARG A 23 11.31 7.65 -5.96
N LYS A 24 12.45 6.96 -6.02
CA LYS A 24 12.95 6.18 -4.89
C LYS A 24 13.14 7.03 -3.65
N GLU A 25 13.78 8.20 -3.80
CA GLU A 25 13.97 9.12 -2.68
C GLU A 25 12.65 9.69 -2.16
N GLN A 26 11.77 10.06 -3.07
CA GLN A 26 10.46 10.60 -2.71
C GLN A 26 9.66 9.59 -1.87
N VAL A 27 9.65 8.32 -2.30
CA VAL A 27 8.96 7.25 -1.57
C VAL A 27 9.63 6.98 -0.23
N ALA A 28 10.97 6.99 -0.17
CA ALA A 28 11.70 6.81 1.09
C ALA A 28 11.31 7.88 2.11
N GLU A 29 11.19 9.13 1.69
CA GLU A 29 10.75 10.22 2.57
C GLU A 29 9.32 10.01 3.06
N LEU A 30 8.41 9.60 2.17
CA LEU A 30 7.02 9.33 2.54
C LEU A 30 6.93 8.19 3.54
N LEU A 31 7.69 7.11 3.34
CA LEU A 31 7.70 5.97 4.27
C LEU A 31 8.25 6.38 5.64
N ASN A 32 9.30 7.21 5.67
CA ASN A 32 9.89 7.68 6.92
C ASN A 32 8.97 8.59 7.72
N ASP A 33 8.03 9.26 7.06
CA ASP A 33 7.02 10.08 7.73
C ASP A 33 5.94 9.25 8.42
N GLY A 34 5.96 7.95 8.23
CA GLY A 34 5.00 7.01 8.79
C GLY A 34 4.15 6.34 7.73
N CYS A 35 3.94 5.05 7.88
CA CYS A 35 3.20 4.28 6.87
C CYS A 35 2.39 3.16 7.51
N THR A 36 1.31 2.82 6.84
CA THR A 36 0.49 1.67 7.14
C THR A 36 0.53 0.74 5.93
N LEU A 37 0.77 -0.53 6.17
CA LEU A 37 0.80 -1.57 5.15
C LEU A 37 -0.10 -2.72 5.56
N SER A 38 -0.35 -3.64 4.64
CA SER A 38 -1.10 -4.86 4.92
C SER A 38 -0.29 -6.10 4.60
N THR A 39 -0.74 -7.24 5.10
CA THR A 39 -0.16 -8.53 4.73
C THR A 39 -0.22 -8.77 3.22
N GLN A 40 -1.24 -8.24 2.53
CA GLN A 40 -1.32 -8.31 1.07
C GLN A 40 -0.13 -7.61 0.40
N VAL A 41 0.24 -6.42 0.88
CA VAL A 41 1.38 -5.68 0.33
C VAL A 41 2.66 -6.48 0.46
N PHE A 42 2.85 -7.16 1.58
CA PHE A 42 4.00 -8.02 1.81
C PHE A 42 4.03 -9.20 0.81
N VAL A 43 2.90 -9.86 0.62
CA VAL A 43 2.81 -10.99 -0.33
C VAL A 43 3.04 -10.52 -1.76
N GLU A 44 2.38 -9.45 -2.17
CA GLU A 44 2.52 -8.92 -3.53
C GLU A 44 3.94 -8.42 -3.80
N SER A 45 4.54 -7.70 -2.85
CA SER A 45 5.92 -7.22 -3.02
C SER A 45 6.91 -8.37 -3.09
N ALA A 46 6.75 -9.40 -2.25
CA ALA A 46 7.58 -10.59 -2.30
C ALA A 46 7.51 -11.26 -3.68
N ASN A 47 6.30 -11.40 -4.21
CA ASN A 47 6.10 -12.02 -5.51
C ASN A 47 6.77 -11.22 -6.63
N VAL A 48 6.66 -9.91 -6.63
CA VAL A 48 7.30 -9.03 -7.63
C VAL A 48 8.82 -9.10 -7.49
N MET A 49 9.33 -9.04 -6.27
CA MET A 49 10.78 -9.14 -6.02
C MET A 49 11.36 -10.43 -6.56
N ARG A 50 10.65 -11.55 -6.38
CA ARG A 50 11.08 -12.84 -6.92
C ARG A 50 11.04 -12.86 -8.44
N ARG A 51 9.95 -12.41 -9.02
CA ARG A 51 9.68 -12.59 -10.46
C ARG A 51 10.36 -11.56 -11.33
N LYS A 52 10.37 -10.28 -10.91
CA LYS A 52 10.90 -9.19 -11.74
C LYS A 52 12.32 -8.81 -11.39
N PHE A 53 12.69 -8.88 -10.11
CA PHE A 53 13.98 -8.40 -9.64
C PHE A 53 14.94 -9.52 -9.29
N SER A 54 14.51 -10.77 -9.40
CA SER A 54 15.33 -11.96 -9.10
C SER A 54 15.96 -11.90 -7.71
N CYS A 55 15.26 -11.34 -6.74
CA CYS A 55 15.74 -11.23 -5.37
C CYS A 55 15.77 -12.60 -4.70
N SER A 56 16.77 -12.80 -3.84
CA SER A 56 16.85 -13.98 -2.99
C SER A 56 15.82 -13.88 -1.86
N ILE A 57 15.53 -15.01 -1.22
CA ILE A 57 14.65 -15.04 -0.05
C ILE A 57 15.20 -14.14 1.05
N ALA A 58 16.52 -14.20 1.29
CA ALA A 58 17.15 -13.35 2.30
C ALA A 58 16.98 -11.85 2.01
N GLU A 59 17.08 -11.45 0.75
CA GLU A 59 16.84 -10.06 0.34
C GLU A 59 15.41 -9.63 0.58
N ILE A 60 14.44 -10.52 0.28
CA ILE A 60 13.02 -10.22 0.50
C ILE A 60 12.73 -10.09 2.01
N GLU A 61 13.24 -11.02 2.82
CA GLU A 61 13.07 -10.97 4.27
C GLU A 61 13.67 -9.69 4.86
N SER A 62 14.86 -9.31 4.40
CA SER A 62 15.52 -8.08 4.84
C SER A 62 14.71 -6.84 4.50
N PHE A 63 14.15 -6.79 3.30
CA PHE A 63 13.30 -5.69 2.86
C PHE A 63 12.02 -5.59 3.73
N HIS A 64 11.37 -6.73 3.99
CA HIS A 64 10.18 -6.77 4.83
C HIS A 64 10.48 -6.37 6.26
N ASP A 65 11.63 -6.80 6.81
CA ASP A 65 12.05 -6.39 8.15
C ASP A 65 12.24 -4.88 8.24
N ALA A 66 12.84 -4.28 7.22
CA ALA A 66 13.02 -2.83 7.15
C ALA A 66 11.67 -2.10 7.11
N LEU A 67 10.70 -2.62 6.37
CA LEU A 67 9.35 -2.04 6.33
C LEU A 67 8.66 -2.15 7.69
N LEU A 68 8.79 -3.28 8.38
CA LEU A 68 8.21 -3.48 9.71
C LEU A 68 8.79 -2.53 10.75
N ASP A 69 10.02 -2.05 10.56
CA ASP A 69 10.64 -1.10 11.48
C ASP A 69 10.00 0.29 11.42
N VAL A 70 9.39 0.65 10.28
CA VAL A 70 8.85 2.00 10.07
C VAL A 70 7.35 2.03 9.84
N CYS A 71 6.74 0.91 9.46
CA CYS A 71 5.32 0.86 9.09
C CYS A 71 4.50 0.05 10.09
N ARG A 72 3.22 0.41 10.23
CA ARG A 72 2.24 -0.42 10.93
C ARG A 72 1.71 -1.47 9.97
N LEU A 73 1.61 -2.71 10.44
CA LEU A 73 1.11 -3.82 9.62
C LEU A 73 -0.33 -4.15 10.02
N ARG A 74 -1.22 -4.20 9.04
CA ARG A 74 -2.61 -4.64 9.20
C ARG A 74 -2.80 -5.99 8.55
N ARG A 75 -3.47 -6.89 9.26
CA ARG A 75 -3.84 -8.20 8.72
C ARG A 75 -5.13 -8.11 7.94
N ILE A 76 -5.25 -8.93 6.90
CA ILE A 76 -6.50 -9.08 6.18
C ILE A 76 -7.35 -10.12 6.90
N GLU A 77 -8.51 -9.67 7.37
CA GLU A 77 -9.48 -10.50 8.06
C GLU A 77 -10.62 -10.87 7.11
N SER A 78 -11.51 -11.78 7.53
CA SER A 78 -12.68 -12.10 6.72
C SER A 78 -13.60 -10.88 6.54
N SER A 79 -13.69 -10.03 7.54
CA SER A 79 -14.43 -8.76 7.44
C SER A 79 -13.84 -7.83 6.39
N THR A 80 -12.51 -7.81 6.25
CA THR A 80 -11.82 -7.02 5.24
C THR A 80 -12.22 -7.47 3.84
N ILE A 81 -12.30 -8.77 3.62
CA ILE A 81 -12.70 -9.34 2.33
C ILE A 81 -14.12 -8.93 1.99
N ARG A 82 -15.04 -9.01 2.96
CA ARG A 82 -16.42 -8.55 2.76
C ARG A 82 -16.49 -7.09 2.38
N ARG A 83 -15.72 -6.25 3.05
CA ARG A 83 -15.66 -4.82 2.75
C ARG A 83 -15.09 -4.58 1.35
N ALA A 84 -14.08 -5.35 0.98
CA ALA A 84 -13.50 -5.27 -0.37
C ALA A 84 -14.56 -5.58 -1.44
N LEU A 85 -15.41 -6.58 -1.23
CA LEU A 85 -16.48 -6.90 -2.16
C LEU A 85 -17.47 -5.75 -2.30
N GLN A 86 -17.77 -5.04 -1.22
CA GLN A 86 -18.60 -3.83 -1.27
C GLN A 86 -17.93 -2.73 -2.09
N VAL A 87 -16.62 -2.56 -1.95
CA VAL A 87 -15.85 -1.58 -2.73
C VAL A 87 -15.88 -1.95 -4.21
N VAL A 88 -15.72 -3.23 -4.55
CA VAL A 88 -15.86 -3.70 -5.95
C VAL A 88 -17.21 -3.29 -6.51
N GLY A 89 -18.28 -3.57 -5.76
CA GLY A 89 -19.64 -3.28 -6.21
C GLY A 89 -19.93 -1.79 -6.36
N ARG A 90 -19.37 -0.96 -5.47
CA ARG A 90 -19.66 0.48 -5.46
C ARG A 90 -18.76 1.28 -6.38
N TYR A 91 -17.47 0.95 -6.44
CA TYR A 91 -16.47 1.76 -7.14
C TYR A 91 -15.89 1.10 -8.40
N GLY A 92 -16.07 -0.19 -8.57
CA GLY A 92 -15.66 -0.88 -9.81
C GLY A 92 -14.17 -1.22 -9.87
N TYR A 93 -13.43 -1.14 -8.79
CA TYR A 93 -12.04 -1.59 -8.75
C TYR A 93 -11.94 -3.11 -8.78
N SER A 94 -10.78 -3.65 -9.16
CA SER A 94 -10.52 -5.08 -9.04
C SER A 94 -10.61 -5.52 -7.58
N LEU A 95 -10.74 -6.83 -7.35
CA LEU A 95 -10.78 -7.37 -5.98
C LEU A 95 -9.51 -7.02 -5.21
N TYR A 96 -8.34 -7.15 -5.84
CA TYR A 96 -7.07 -6.87 -5.16
C TYR A 96 -6.90 -5.40 -4.81
N ASP A 97 -7.25 -4.48 -5.72
CA ASP A 97 -7.25 -3.05 -5.42
C ASP A 97 -8.28 -2.71 -4.35
N SER A 98 -9.43 -3.35 -4.40
CA SER A 98 -10.48 -3.16 -3.40
C SER A 98 -10.07 -3.66 -2.01
N LEU A 99 -9.25 -4.72 -1.95
CA LEU A 99 -8.66 -5.17 -0.68
C LEU A 99 -7.70 -4.14 -0.10
N ILE A 100 -6.90 -3.50 -0.92
CA ILE A 100 -6.03 -2.39 -0.49
C ILE A 100 -6.89 -1.26 0.10
N ILE A 101 -7.93 -0.86 -0.62
CA ILE A 101 -8.85 0.19 -0.17
C ILE A 101 -9.53 -0.20 1.13
N ALA A 102 -10.07 -1.41 1.20
CA ALA A 102 -10.77 -1.90 2.40
C ALA A 102 -9.87 -1.92 3.63
N THR A 103 -8.63 -2.36 3.47
CA THR A 103 -7.67 -2.40 4.58
C THR A 103 -7.33 -0.99 5.05
N ALA A 104 -7.14 -0.05 4.12
CA ALA A 104 -6.90 1.34 4.45
C ALA A 104 -8.06 1.95 5.23
N LEU A 105 -9.30 1.65 4.82
CA LEU A 105 -10.51 2.10 5.53
C LEU A 105 -10.57 1.52 6.94
N GLU A 106 -10.29 0.23 7.10
CA GLU A 106 -10.34 -0.43 8.41
C GLU A 106 -9.22 0.07 9.33
N ALA A 107 -8.11 0.50 8.77
CA ALA A 107 -7.02 1.10 9.54
C ALA A 107 -7.26 2.58 9.87
N ASP A 108 -8.42 3.12 9.49
CA ASP A 108 -8.79 4.53 9.66
C ASP A 108 -7.84 5.51 8.97
N CYS A 109 -7.19 5.08 7.90
CA CYS A 109 -6.36 5.95 7.09
C CYS A 109 -7.21 6.96 6.34
N GLU A 110 -6.73 8.18 6.21
CA GLU A 110 -7.38 9.23 5.41
C GLU A 110 -6.75 9.36 4.02
N ARG A 111 -5.56 8.78 3.83
CA ARG A 111 -4.81 8.85 2.58
C ARG A 111 -4.34 7.46 2.17
N LEU A 112 -4.46 7.18 0.88
CA LEU A 112 -3.94 5.96 0.25
C LEU A 112 -3.08 6.37 -0.93
N TYR A 113 -1.78 6.09 -0.84
CA TYR A 113 -0.87 6.35 -1.95
C TYR A 113 -0.91 5.17 -2.93
N SER A 114 -1.26 5.47 -4.18
CA SER A 114 -1.33 4.49 -5.26
C SER A 114 -1.09 5.17 -6.60
N GLU A 115 -0.40 4.49 -7.49
CA GLU A 115 -0.17 4.98 -8.85
C GLU A 115 -1.23 4.46 -9.82
N ASP A 116 -1.78 3.27 -9.55
CA ASP A 116 -2.70 2.58 -10.47
C ASP A 116 -4.16 2.96 -10.29
N MET A 117 -4.52 3.50 -9.13
CA MET A 117 -5.89 3.89 -8.84
C MET A 117 -6.11 5.37 -9.18
N GLN A 118 -7.38 5.79 -9.19
CA GLN A 118 -7.75 7.14 -9.61
C GLN A 118 -7.32 8.19 -8.59
N HIS A 119 -6.38 9.04 -8.98
CA HIS A 119 -5.91 10.15 -8.16
C HIS A 119 -7.04 11.11 -7.80
N GLY A 120 -7.12 11.46 -6.53
CA GLY A 120 -8.08 12.41 -6.00
C GLY A 120 -9.44 11.83 -5.66
N GLN A 121 -9.67 10.53 -5.93
CA GLN A 121 -10.95 9.91 -5.61
C GLN A 121 -11.13 9.78 -4.10
N LEU A 122 -12.32 10.18 -3.64
CA LEU A 122 -12.72 10.05 -2.23
C LEU A 122 -13.58 8.78 -2.07
N ILE A 123 -13.14 7.89 -1.19
CA ILE A 123 -13.82 6.63 -0.91
C ILE A 123 -14.55 6.75 0.44
N ASP A 124 -15.84 6.42 0.44
CA ASP A 124 -16.70 6.42 1.64
C ASP A 124 -16.59 7.72 2.45
N LYS A 125 -16.34 8.85 1.78
CA LYS A 125 -16.20 10.18 2.38
C LYS A 125 -15.06 10.27 3.40
N ARG A 126 -14.13 9.35 3.40
CA ARG A 126 -13.06 9.27 4.41
C ARG A 126 -11.65 9.13 3.83
N LEU A 127 -11.50 8.30 2.80
CA LEU A 127 -10.19 7.93 2.26
C LEU A 127 -9.97 8.60 0.91
N THR A 128 -8.90 9.36 0.77
CA THR A 128 -8.51 9.97 -0.50
C THR A 128 -7.38 9.18 -1.13
N ILE A 129 -7.55 8.80 -2.39
CA ILE A 129 -6.51 8.14 -3.17
C ILE A 129 -5.59 9.22 -3.75
N ILE A 130 -4.29 9.05 -3.58
CA ILE A 130 -3.29 10.04 -4.00
C ILE A 130 -2.19 9.35 -4.80
N ASN A 131 -1.95 9.84 -6.01
CA ASN A 131 -0.73 9.48 -6.74
C ASN A 131 0.35 10.48 -6.31
N PRO A 132 1.39 10.04 -5.56
CA PRO A 132 2.38 10.96 -5.00
C PRO A 132 3.30 11.57 -6.05
N PHE A 133 3.23 11.10 -7.30
CA PHE A 133 4.07 11.57 -8.40
C PHE A 133 3.36 12.60 -9.28
N ARG A 134 2.18 13.03 -8.89
CA ARG A 134 1.41 14.04 -9.62
C ARG A 134 1.48 15.39 -8.98
#